data_35927d4c807feab6850b2592b760917d
#
_entry.id   35927d4c807feab6850b2592b760917d
#
_cell.length_a   1.000
_cell.length_b   1.000
_cell.length_c   1.000
_cell.angle_alpha   90.00
_cell.angle_beta   90.00
_cell.angle_gamma   90.00
#
_symmetry.space_group_name_H-M   'P 1'
#
loop_
_entity.id
_entity.type
_entity.pdbx_description
1 polymer ?
#
loop_
_entity_poly.entity_id
_entity_poly.type
_entity_poly.pdbx_seq_one_letter_code
_entity_poly.pdbx_strand_id
1 'polypeptide(L)'
;MRNLKRALSLAVSTVMLVGMMAVGTSALSYADVTSEHNEEAIGVMQAVSVMVGDENGNFNPDKNVTRAEMAVVMANLLDLQVEDFVGASIPFTDVPEWARAYVAACYADGITGGISAT
;
A
#
# COMPACT_ATOMS: atom_id res chain seq x y z
N MET A 1 -26.80 -27.07 19.50
CA MET A 1 -26.51 -26.34 18.25
C MET A 1 -26.57 -24.84 18.43
N ARG A 2 -27.57 -24.29 19.10
CA ARG A 2 -27.71 -22.85 19.32
C ARG A 2 -26.59 -22.22 20.14
N ASN A 3 -26.03 -22.95 21.12
CA ASN A 3 -24.92 -22.49 21.95
C ASN A 3 -23.55 -22.54 21.22
N LEU A 4 -23.37 -23.47 20.29
CA LEU A 4 -22.17 -23.58 19.48
C LEU A 4 -22.04 -22.39 18.50
N LYS A 5 -23.13 -21.96 17.85
CA LYS A 5 -23.16 -20.81 16.96
C LYS A 5 -22.86 -19.50 17.71
N ARG A 6 -23.37 -19.35 18.93
CA ARG A 6 -23.08 -18.18 19.78
C ARG A 6 -21.63 -18.15 20.24
N ALA A 7 -21.08 -19.31 20.65
CA ALA A 7 -19.67 -19.43 21.04
C ALA A 7 -18.74 -19.14 19.86
N LEU A 8 -19.06 -19.65 18.66
CA LEU A 8 -18.29 -19.40 17.44
C LEU A 8 -18.33 -17.92 17.04
N SER A 9 -19.49 -17.27 17.09
CA SER A 9 -19.66 -15.84 16.82
C SER A 9 -18.86 -14.96 17.78
N LEU A 10 -18.87 -15.28 19.09
CA LEU A 10 -18.08 -14.58 20.11
C LEU A 10 -16.57 -14.76 19.87
N ALA A 11 -16.12 -15.97 19.51
CA ALA A 11 -14.72 -16.25 19.21
C ALA A 11 -14.24 -15.45 17.99
N VAL A 12 -14.99 -15.41 16.91
CA VAL A 12 -14.69 -14.65 15.70
C VAL A 12 -14.65 -13.15 16.00
N SER A 13 -15.62 -12.61 16.75
CA SER A 13 -15.66 -11.19 17.14
C SER A 13 -14.45 -10.81 18.01
N THR A 14 -14.03 -11.68 18.93
CA THR A 14 -12.87 -11.45 19.79
C THR A 14 -11.56 -11.42 18.98
N VAL A 15 -11.41 -12.33 18.01
CA VAL A 15 -10.25 -12.37 17.11
C VAL A 15 -10.16 -11.10 16.26
N MET A 16 -11.30 -10.64 15.72
CA MET A 16 -11.34 -9.38 14.94
C MET A 16 -10.98 -8.17 15.79
N LEU A 17 -11.50 -8.06 17.01
CA LEU A 17 -11.17 -6.96 17.94
C LEU A 17 -9.69 -6.94 18.33
N VAL A 18 -9.11 -8.11 18.63
CA VAL A 18 -7.67 -8.23 18.93
C VAL A 18 -6.83 -7.88 17.71
N GLY A 19 -7.26 -8.29 16.51
CA GLY A 19 -6.60 -7.91 15.26
C GLY A 19 -6.60 -6.40 15.01
N MET A 20 -7.71 -5.73 15.28
CA MET A 20 -7.80 -4.25 15.18
C MET A 20 -6.96 -3.53 16.23
N MET A 21 -6.89 -4.05 17.45
CA MET A 21 -6.03 -3.49 18.51
C MET A 21 -4.54 -3.71 18.20
N ALA A 22 -4.17 -4.84 17.58
CA ALA A 22 -2.79 -5.10 17.18
C ALA A 22 -2.30 -4.17 16.07
N VAL A 23 -3.18 -3.75 15.16
CA VAL A 23 -2.87 -2.73 14.13
C VAL A 23 -2.60 -1.36 14.77
N GLY A 24 -3.27 -1.03 15.88
CA GLY A 24 -3.04 0.23 16.61
C GLY A 24 -1.81 0.22 17.53
N THR A 25 -1.23 -0.95 17.82
CA THR A 25 -0.11 -1.10 18.77
C THR A 25 1.21 -1.47 18.13
N SER A 26 1.27 -1.84 16.87
CA SER A 26 2.53 -1.96 16.17
C SER A 26 3.05 -0.56 15.90
N ALA A 27 3.86 -0.07 16.80
CA ALA A 27 4.73 1.06 16.57
C ALA A 27 5.66 0.66 15.43
N LEU A 28 5.27 0.94 14.23
CA LEU A 28 6.09 0.80 13.06
C LEU A 28 7.08 1.95 13.12
N SER A 29 8.24 1.67 13.67
CA SER A 29 9.27 2.67 13.79
C SER A 29 10.19 2.59 12.58
N TYR A 30 9.93 3.42 11.62
CA TYR A 30 10.97 3.81 10.71
C TYR A 30 11.98 4.67 11.46
N ALA A 31 13.26 4.41 11.27
CA ALA A 31 14.32 5.14 11.97
C ALA A 31 14.35 6.64 11.62
N ASP A 32 13.81 7.00 10.47
CA ASP A 32 13.78 8.36 9.92
C ASP A 32 12.46 9.10 10.14
N VAL A 33 11.49 8.49 10.83
CA VAL A 33 10.22 9.13 11.20
C VAL A 33 10.32 9.63 12.64
N THR A 34 10.06 10.93 12.82
CA THR A 34 10.10 11.62 14.11
C THR A 34 8.75 12.22 14.45
N SER A 35 8.62 12.79 15.65
CA SER A 35 7.40 13.49 16.09
C SER A 35 6.99 14.69 15.22
N GLU A 36 7.89 15.19 14.38
CA GLU A 36 7.58 16.25 13.41
C GLU A 36 6.80 15.71 12.21
N HIS A 37 6.87 14.41 11.97
CA HIS A 37 6.12 13.73 10.91
C HIS A 37 4.81 13.18 11.49
N ASN A 38 3.85 12.93 10.64
CA ASN A 38 2.59 12.32 11.07
C ASN A 38 2.76 10.80 11.25
N GLU A 39 3.38 10.41 12.37
CA GLU A 39 3.69 9.01 12.70
C GLU A 39 2.47 8.09 12.64
N GLU A 40 1.33 8.56 13.13
CA GLU A 40 0.10 7.78 13.13
C GLU A 40 -0.38 7.49 11.70
N ALA A 41 -0.41 8.49 10.84
CA ALA A 41 -0.80 8.32 9.44
C ALA A 41 0.18 7.40 8.68
N ILE A 42 1.48 7.54 8.91
CA ILE A 42 2.51 6.68 8.33
C ILE A 42 2.32 5.24 8.80
N GLY A 43 2.07 5.03 10.08
CA GLY A 43 1.78 3.71 10.64
C GLY A 43 0.54 3.06 10.03
N VAL A 44 -0.53 3.83 9.83
CA VAL A 44 -1.75 3.34 9.18
C VAL A 44 -1.48 2.96 7.73
N MET A 45 -0.78 3.79 6.97
CA MET A 45 -0.44 3.51 5.56
C MET A 45 0.40 2.25 5.40
N GLN A 46 1.33 2.01 6.33
CA GLN A 46 2.10 0.77 6.34
C GLN A 46 1.23 -0.43 6.73
N ALA A 47 0.40 -0.31 7.75
CA ALA A 47 -0.45 -1.39 8.22
C ALA A 47 -1.42 -1.91 7.13
N VAL A 48 -1.90 -1.00 6.26
CA VAL A 48 -2.76 -1.35 5.12
C VAL A 48 -1.96 -1.60 3.83
N SER A 49 -0.63 -1.63 3.90
CA SER A 49 0.28 -1.92 2.78
C SER A 49 0.19 -0.95 1.59
N VAL A 50 -0.25 0.28 1.83
CA VAL A 50 -0.32 1.33 0.80
C VAL A 50 1.03 2.01 0.63
N MET A 51 1.73 2.31 1.73
CA MET A 51 3.07 2.89 1.74
C MET A 51 3.93 2.12 2.75
N VAL A 52 4.95 1.43 2.28
CA VAL A 52 5.71 0.46 3.11
C VAL A 52 7.16 0.84 3.39
N GLY A 53 7.61 2.00 2.91
CA GLY A 53 9.00 2.40 3.03
C GLY A 53 9.94 1.67 2.05
N ASP A 54 11.24 1.82 2.28
CA ASP A 54 12.26 1.21 1.44
C ASP A 54 12.84 -0.07 2.05
N GLU A 55 13.72 -0.73 1.30
CA GLU A 55 14.39 -1.97 1.70
C GLU A 55 15.35 -1.81 2.88
N ASN A 56 15.74 -0.57 3.21
CA ASN A 56 16.62 -0.24 4.33
C ASN A 56 15.85 0.09 5.62
N GLY A 57 14.52 -0.02 5.60
CA GLY A 57 13.68 0.30 6.75
C GLY A 57 13.45 1.78 6.97
N ASN A 58 13.61 2.61 5.94
CA ASN A 58 13.32 4.05 5.98
C ASN A 58 12.02 4.37 5.25
N PHE A 59 11.28 5.33 5.76
CA PHE A 59 10.08 5.84 5.11
C PHE A 59 10.39 6.98 4.14
N ASN A 60 11.47 7.74 4.40
CA ASN A 60 11.90 8.91 3.64
C ASN A 60 10.82 10.02 3.57
N PRO A 61 10.30 10.51 4.71
CA PRO A 61 9.15 11.39 4.75
C PRO A 61 9.37 12.73 4.05
N ASP A 62 10.61 13.20 3.98
CA ASP A 62 10.97 14.49 3.38
C ASP A 62 11.39 14.37 1.90
N LYS A 63 11.43 13.15 1.37
CA LYS A 63 11.79 12.89 -0.03
C LYS A 63 10.58 13.13 -0.94
N ASN A 64 10.81 13.77 -2.08
CA ASN A 64 9.79 13.88 -3.11
C ASN A 64 9.41 12.50 -3.68
N VAL A 65 8.13 12.27 -3.83
CA VAL A 65 7.60 11.04 -4.44
C VAL A 65 7.72 11.13 -5.96
N THR A 66 8.32 10.13 -6.59
CA THR A 66 8.34 10.03 -8.05
C THR A 66 6.99 9.59 -8.59
N ARG A 67 6.74 9.81 -9.88
CA ARG A 67 5.50 9.34 -10.53
C ARG A 67 5.38 7.82 -10.51
N ALA A 68 6.49 7.11 -10.66
CA ALA A 68 6.54 5.65 -10.56
C ALA A 68 6.18 5.16 -9.15
N GLU A 69 6.73 5.79 -8.11
CA GLU A 69 6.38 5.50 -6.71
C GLU A 69 4.91 5.81 -6.42
N MET A 70 4.38 6.91 -6.96
CA MET A 70 2.96 7.24 -6.82
C MET A 70 2.05 6.21 -7.50
N ALA A 71 2.46 5.64 -8.64
CA ALA A 71 1.72 4.56 -9.28
C ALA A 71 1.61 3.32 -8.38
N VAL A 72 2.66 2.99 -7.64
CA VAL A 72 2.63 1.90 -6.64
C VAL A 72 1.63 2.22 -5.52
N VAL A 73 1.68 3.44 -4.98
CA VAL A 73 0.75 3.89 -3.92
C VAL A 73 -0.70 3.81 -4.40
N MET A 74 -0.98 4.31 -5.60
CA MET A 74 -2.33 4.30 -6.18
C MET A 74 -2.83 2.89 -6.45
N ALA A 75 -1.99 2.02 -7.00
CA ALA A 75 -2.35 0.62 -7.25
C ALA A 75 -2.66 -0.13 -5.95
N ASN A 76 -1.86 0.08 -4.91
CA ASN A 76 -2.10 -0.52 -3.60
C ASN A 76 -3.36 0.05 -2.93
N LEU A 77 -3.57 1.36 -3.01
CA LEU A 77 -4.74 2.03 -2.43
C LEU A 77 -6.05 1.55 -3.06
N LEU A 78 -6.05 1.31 -4.36
CA LEU A 78 -7.21 0.86 -5.13
C LEU A 78 -7.31 -0.66 -5.26
N ASP A 79 -6.39 -1.39 -4.63
CA ASP A 79 -6.32 -2.86 -4.67
C ASP A 79 -6.34 -3.41 -6.11
N LEU A 80 -5.56 -2.79 -6.99
CA LEU A 80 -5.47 -3.24 -8.38
C LEU A 80 -4.70 -4.56 -8.46
N GLN A 81 -5.16 -5.45 -9.33
CA GLN A 81 -4.53 -6.77 -9.54
C GLN A 81 -3.29 -6.61 -10.42
N VAL A 82 -2.20 -6.13 -9.82
CA VAL A 82 -0.95 -5.79 -10.52
C VAL A 82 -0.31 -7.01 -11.19
N GLU A 83 -0.52 -8.19 -10.63
CA GLU A 83 -0.04 -9.46 -11.15
C GLU A 83 -0.52 -9.76 -12.58
N ASP A 84 -1.73 -9.30 -12.91
CA ASP A 84 -2.32 -9.48 -14.24
C ASP A 84 -1.62 -8.62 -15.31
N PHE A 85 -0.83 -7.64 -14.89
CA PHE A 85 -0.14 -6.69 -15.75
C PHE A 85 1.37 -6.94 -15.88
N VAL A 86 1.88 -8.02 -15.29
CA VAL A 86 3.29 -8.41 -15.46
C VAL A 86 3.56 -8.71 -16.94
N GLY A 87 4.52 -7.99 -17.51
CA GLY A 87 4.85 -8.10 -18.94
C GLY A 87 3.89 -7.37 -19.89
N ALA A 88 2.89 -6.64 -19.37
CA ALA A 88 1.98 -5.86 -20.18
C ALA A 88 2.71 -4.74 -20.92
N SER A 89 2.26 -4.46 -22.15
CA SER A 89 2.75 -3.35 -22.94
C SER A 89 2.16 -2.03 -22.45
N ILE A 90 3.03 -1.03 -22.27
CA ILE A 90 2.64 0.34 -21.93
C ILE A 90 3.26 1.32 -22.91
N PRO A 91 2.62 2.47 -23.20
CA PRO A 91 3.13 3.43 -24.17
C PRO A 91 4.30 4.28 -23.64
N PHE A 92 4.71 4.06 -22.40
CA PHE A 92 5.76 4.84 -21.73
C PHE A 92 7.11 4.13 -21.82
N THR A 93 8.16 4.88 -22.14
CA THR A 93 9.53 4.34 -22.30
C THR A 93 10.43 4.62 -21.11
N ASP A 94 10.04 5.58 -20.25
CA ASP A 94 10.81 6.09 -19.11
C ASP A 94 10.42 5.46 -17.76
N VAL A 95 9.70 4.34 -17.78
CA VAL A 95 9.25 3.65 -16.57
C VAL A 95 10.29 2.63 -16.13
N PRO A 96 10.77 2.70 -14.86
CA PRO A 96 11.65 1.68 -14.31
C PRO A 96 11.01 0.29 -14.34
N GLU A 97 11.81 -0.76 -14.53
CA GLU A 97 11.31 -2.12 -14.65
C GLU A 97 10.45 -2.55 -13.45
N TRP A 98 10.88 -2.21 -12.23
CA TRP A 98 10.14 -2.54 -11.00
C TRP A 98 8.74 -1.93 -10.92
N ALA A 99 8.52 -0.81 -11.62
CA ALA A 99 7.25 -0.08 -11.59
C ALA A 99 6.32 -0.42 -12.77
N ARG A 100 6.80 -1.14 -13.79
CA ARG A 100 6.07 -1.33 -15.06
C ARG A 100 4.69 -1.95 -14.87
N ALA A 101 4.57 -2.99 -14.06
CA ALA A 101 3.27 -3.64 -13.80
C ALA A 101 2.28 -2.72 -13.07
N TYR A 102 2.78 -1.94 -12.10
CA TYR A 102 1.98 -0.96 -11.38
C TYR A 102 1.50 0.18 -12.30
N VAL A 103 2.39 0.70 -13.13
CA VAL A 103 2.05 1.74 -14.11
C VAL A 103 1.07 1.18 -15.16
N ALA A 104 1.25 -0.05 -15.60
CA ALA A 104 0.33 -0.70 -16.54
C ALA A 104 -1.08 -0.85 -15.94
N ALA A 105 -1.19 -1.28 -14.70
CA ALA A 105 -2.46 -1.38 -13.99
C ALA A 105 -3.14 0.00 -13.85
N CYS A 106 -2.39 1.02 -13.44
CA CYS A 106 -2.90 2.39 -13.34
C CYS A 106 -3.30 2.96 -14.72
N TYR A 107 -2.56 2.65 -15.76
CA TYR A 107 -2.88 3.08 -17.12
C TYR A 107 -4.17 2.43 -17.62
N ALA A 108 -4.32 1.12 -17.44
CA ALA A 108 -5.51 0.39 -17.81
C ALA A 108 -6.77 0.90 -17.09
N ASP A 109 -6.62 1.33 -15.84
CA ASP A 109 -7.70 1.88 -15.01
C ASP A 109 -7.95 3.39 -15.24
N GLY A 110 -7.21 4.01 -16.16
CA GLY A 110 -7.37 5.42 -16.52
C GLY A 110 -6.80 6.42 -15.50
N ILE A 111 -5.98 5.96 -14.54
CA ILE A 111 -5.39 6.80 -13.50
C ILE A 111 -4.24 7.64 -14.03
N THR A 112 -3.45 7.08 -14.93
CA THR A 112 -2.33 7.78 -15.57
C THR A 112 -2.42 7.72 -17.09
N GLY A 113 -2.05 8.80 -17.75
CA GLY A 113 -2.05 8.91 -19.21
C GLY A 113 -0.73 9.43 -19.80
N GLY A 114 0.26 9.67 -18.95
CA GLY A 114 1.49 10.33 -19.36
C GLY A 114 1.32 11.84 -19.56
N ILE A 115 2.42 12.50 -19.90
CA ILE A 115 2.47 13.95 -20.13
C ILE A 115 2.77 14.34 -21.57
N SER A 116 3.17 13.38 -22.40
CA SER A 116 3.44 13.56 -23.82
C SER A 116 3.05 12.31 -24.61
N ALA A 117 2.91 12.46 -25.90
CA ALA A 117 2.55 11.37 -26.83
C ALA A 117 3.75 10.46 -27.20
N THR A 118 4.91 10.70 -26.59
CA THR A 118 6.13 9.91 -26.84
C THR A 118 6.77 9.51 -25.55
#